data_c90c054aacee13da76dba4909eec2f37
#
_entry.id   c90c054aacee13da76dba4909eec2f37
#
_cell.length_a   1.000
_cell.length_b   1.000
_cell.length_c   1.000
_cell.angle_alpha   90.00
_cell.angle_beta   90.00
_cell.angle_gamma   90.00
#
_symmetry.space_group_name_H-M   'P 1'
#
loop_
_entity.id
_entity.type
_entity.pdbx_description
1 polymer ?
#
loop_
_entity_poly.entity_id
_entity_poly.type
_entity_poly.pdbx_seq_one_letter_code
_entity_poly.pdbx_strand_id
1 'polypeptide(L)'
;MKKVLSIVLASAAALALLAGCGNATMKKARAESQPATGAILLNQAGYLPDATKVALIRSDAAGFEVIDAATGKTVFDGAAGEPGYWELSGDTVREADFSDLETKGTYRICLAGTDVCSAPFRIGDDVYHEITKASVRSYYLNRTGIEITEEFGGKWARPAGHPDTVVIIHASAASPDRPAGSVISSPGGWYDAGDYNKYIVNSSITNYTLLLFYHLFPEYCRSLELNIPESGNDIPDLVDELLWNLRWYLTMQDPADGGVYHKLTNLQFGGFVMPHEATDPRYVVMKSTAATLDFAAVTAMAYRVFAGDPSQELRTLATTCLEASERAMKWADAHPDVIYRQPDDVSTGAYGDGNLADELFWAKAETALAHGTVPAEGFLEGISTVTPTWNQSATLGLISLALAEEESFAGISEQAKTLITAFADELLEKSAACPYRISLDWFAWGSTSDVANQAMIKLVAMRLTGSNRFMPSIQADLDWLLGANPTGYCFVTGYGTLSPMHIHHRPSGADGVPEPVPGFLVGGPNTVVMDDCQPPVQRSAFPAKSYSDVECSYSTNEIAINWNAPLVFLLGAMDHMRP
;
A
#
# COMPACT_ATOMS: atom_id res chain seq x y z
N MET A 1 -41.74 -64.36 13.00
CA MET A 1 -41.75 -62.87 12.97
C MET A 1 -40.74 -62.22 13.95
N LYS A 2 -40.59 -62.66 15.21
CA LYS A 2 -39.64 -62.02 16.16
C LYS A 2 -38.15 -62.09 15.78
N LYS A 3 -37.65 -63.14 15.10
CA LYS A 3 -36.26 -63.29 14.68
C LYS A 3 -35.91 -62.43 13.45
N VAL A 4 -36.85 -62.15 12.57
CA VAL A 4 -36.64 -61.28 11.38
C VAL A 4 -36.58 -59.79 11.77
N LEU A 5 -37.37 -59.40 12.78
CA LEU A 5 -37.38 -58.03 13.29
C LEU A 5 -36.06 -57.66 14.04
N SER A 6 -35.44 -58.64 14.72
CA SER A 6 -34.16 -58.38 15.41
C SER A 6 -32.97 -58.23 14.45
N ILE A 7 -32.97 -58.90 13.30
CA ILE A 7 -31.93 -58.77 12.29
C ILE A 7 -32.02 -57.44 11.54
N VAL A 8 -33.27 -56.97 11.26
CA VAL A 8 -33.46 -55.66 10.59
C VAL A 8 -33.08 -54.49 11.50
N LEU A 9 -33.36 -54.59 12.82
CA LEU A 9 -32.96 -53.58 13.79
C LEU A 9 -31.47 -53.55 14.04
N ALA A 10 -30.78 -54.70 14.05
CA ALA A 10 -29.34 -54.77 14.18
C ALA A 10 -28.61 -54.22 12.94
N SER A 11 -29.16 -54.47 11.73
CA SER A 11 -28.60 -53.92 10.48
C SER A 11 -28.78 -52.40 10.39
N ALA A 12 -29.89 -51.86 10.83
CA ALA A 12 -30.13 -50.41 10.84
C ALA A 12 -29.24 -49.70 11.89
N ALA A 13 -29.03 -50.29 13.04
CA ALA A 13 -28.12 -49.75 14.07
C ALA A 13 -26.64 -49.82 13.63
N ALA A 14 -26.23 -50.88 12.93
CA ALA A 14 -24.86 -51.01 12.40
C ALA A 14 -24.60 -50.03 11.26
N LEU A 15 -25.58 -49.77 10.37
CA LEU A 15 -25.47 -48.74 9.33
C LEU A 15 -25.44 -47.32 9.92
N ALA A 16 -26.19 -47.04 10.97
CA ALA A 16 -26.16 -45.74 11.64
C ALA A 16 -24.86 -45.51 12.41
N LEU A 17 -24.25 -46.54 13.01
CA LEU A 17 -22.95 -46.48 13.66
C LEU A 17 -21.80 -46.33 12.66
N LEU A 18 -21.87 -47.00 11.51
CA LEU A 18 -20.88 -46.84 10.44
C LEU A 18 -20.93 -45.46 9.77
N ALA A 19 -22.13 -44.90 9.55
CA ALA A 19 -22.29 -43.56 9.05
C ALA A 19 -21.85 -42.49 10.07
N GLY A 20 -22.11 -42.72 11.36
CA GLY A 20 -21.64 -41.82 12.44
C GLY A 20 -20.11 -41.84 12.61
N CYS A 21 -19.45 -42.97 12.53
CA CYS A 21 -17.98 -43.11 12.57
C CYS A 21 -17.34 -42.55 11.31
N GLY A 22 -17.90 -42.76 10.12
CA GLY A 22 -17.42 -42.19 8.87
C GLY A 22 -17.47 -40.65 8.88
N ASN A 23 -18.59 -40.08 9.34
CA ASN A 23 -18.75 -38.63 9.48
C ASN A 23 -17.77 -38.01 10.52
N ALA A 24 -17.55 -38.69 11.66
CA ALA A 24 -16.62 -38.20 12.68
C ALA A 24 -15.14 -38.25 12.18
N THR A 25 -14.77 -39.31 11.46
CA THR A 25 -13.42 -39.46 10.88
C THR A 25 -13.21 -38.43 9.76
N MET A 26 -14.20 -38.19 8.90
CA MET A 26 -14.12 -37.18 7.84
C MET A 26 -14.00 -35.77 8.41
N LYS A 27 -14.81 -35.43 9.44
CA LYS A 27 -14.72 -34.14 10.12
C LYS A 27 -13.36 -33.89 10.75
N LYS A 28 -12.77 -34.90 11.36
CA LYS A 28 -11.41 -34.81 11.93
C LYS A 28 -10.36 -34.66 10.83
N ALA A 29 -10.45 -35.43 9.75
CA ALA A 29 -9.54 -35.34 8.61
C ALA A 29 -9.57 -33.95 7.96
N ARG A 30 -10.76 -33.34 7.82
CA ARG A 30 -10.92 -31.96 7.26
C ARG A 30 -10.35 -30.88 8.19
N ALA A 31 -10.49 -31.03 9.50
CA ALA A 31 -9.88 -30.10 10.47
C ALA A 31 -8.35 -30.15 10.45
N GLU A 32 -7.77 -31.34 10.22
CA GLU A 32 -6.31 -31.59 10.20
C GLU A 32 -5.71 -31.58 8.78
N SER A 33 -6.51 -31.33 7.71
CA SER A 33 -6.02 -31.35 6.33
C SER A 33 -4.96 -30.27 6.08
N GLN A 34 -3.94 -30.63 5.30
CA GLN A 34 -2.99 -29.63 4.78
C GLN A 34 -3.75 -28.71 3.81
N PRO A 35 -3.45 -27.40 3.81
CA PRO A 35 -4.08 -26.47 2.87
C PRO A 35 -3.80 -26.88 1.42
N ALA A 36 -4.85 -26.92 0.59
CA ALA A 36 -4.70 -27.11 -0.84
C ALA A 36 -4.26 -25.76 -1.45
N THR A 37 -2.97 -25.59 -1.61
CA THR A 37 -2.39 -24.39 -2.20
C THR A 37 -2.98 -24.13 -3.60
N GLY A 38 -3.63 -22.97 -3.76
CA GLY A 38 -4.12 -22.50 -5.04
C GLY A 38 -5.50 -22.98 -5.48
N ALA A 39 -6.15 -23.91 -4.78
CA ALA A 39 -7.52 -24.33 -5.12
C ALA A 39 -8.60 -23.38 -4.56
N ILE A 40 -8.34 -22.78 -3.41
CA ILE A 40 -9.20 -21.82 -2.72
C ILE A 40 -8.35 -20.61 -2.35
N LEU A 41 -8.73 -19.45 -2.87
CA LEU A 41 -8.05 -18.18 -2.67
C LEU A 41 -8.92 -17.29 -1.77
N LEU A 42 -8.33 -16.72 -0.73
CA LEU A 42 -9.07 -15.91 0.24
C LEU A 42 -8.14 -14.88 0.90
N ASN A 43 -8.73 -13.91 1.59
CA ASN A 43 -8.00 -12.98 2.45
C ASN A 43 -7.39 -13.74 3.63
N GLN A 44 -6.07 -13.84 3.65
CA GLN A 44 -5.32 -14.62 4.64
C GLN A 44 -5.17 -13.89 5.98
N ALA A 45 -5.38 -12.57 6.04
CA ALA A 45 -5.46 -11.83 7.30
C ALA A 45 -6.79 -12.08 8.02
N GLY A 46 -7.86 -12.35 7.26
CA GLY A 46 -9.20 -12.61 7.79
C GLY A 46 -10.23 -11.59 7.34
N TYR A 47 -11.39 -11.61 7.99
CA TYR A 47 -12.54 -10.76 7.64
C TYR A 47 -13.18 -10.16 8.89
N LEU A 48 -13.69 -8.92 8.75
CA LEU A 48 -14.60 -8.35 9.76
C LEU A 48 -15.94 -9.10 9.75
N PRO A 49 -16.65 -9.18 10.89
CA PRO A 49 -17.90 -9.96 10.98
C PRO A 49 -18.97 -9.54 9.98
N ASP A 50 -19.17 -8.25 9.77
CA ASP A 50 -20.19 -7.64 8.90
C ASP A 50 -19.70 -7.32 7.49
N ALA A 51 -18.41 -7.61 7.17
CA ALA A 51 -17.86 -7.37 5.83
C ALA A 51 -18.45 -8.32 4.78
N THR A 52 -18.39 -7.92 3.51
CA THR A 52 -18.52 -8.84 2.39
C THR A 52 -17.36 -9.85 2.43
N LYS A 53 -17.68 -11.14 2.50
CA LYS A 53 -16.71 -12.24 2.65
C LYS A 53 -16.82 -13.19 1.47
N VAL A 54 -15.89 -13.07 0.51
CA VAL A 54 -15.88 -13.90 -0.70
C VAL A 54 -14.51 -14.53 -0.88
N ALA A 55 -14.48 -15.85 -0.98
CA ALA A 55 -13.33 -16.60 -1.46
C ALA A 55 -13.50 -16.97 -2.94
N LEU A 56 -12.38 -17.24 -3.63
CA LEU A 56 -12.40 -17.65 -5.02
C LEU A 56 -11.98 -19.12 -5.14
N ILE A 57 -12.77 -19.93 -5.84
CA ILE A 57 -12.57 -21.37 -6.02
C ILE A 57 -12.09 -21.63 -7.44
N ARG A 58 -10.89 -22.22 -7.59
CA ARG A 58 -10.31 -22.71 -8.86
C ARG A 58 -10.64 -24.18 -9.07
N SER A 59 -11.92 -24.52 -9.11
CA SER A 59 -12.38 -25.89 -9.38
C SER A 59 -13.81 -25.90 -9.89
N ASP A 60 -14.26 -27.04 -10.40
CA ASP A 60 -15.64 -27.25 -10.85
C ASP A 60 -16.59 -27.60 -9.72
N ALA A 61 -16.17 -27.47 -8.45
CA ALA A 61 -17.02 -27.73 -7.29
C ALA A 61 -18.26 -26.85 -7.33
N ALA A 62 -19.45 -27.49 -7.21
CA ALA A 62 -20.72 -26.80 -7.26
C ALA A 62 -21.08 -26.07 -5.95
N GLY A 63 -20.33 -26.33 -4.88
CA GLY A 63 -20.57 -25.72 -3.57
C GLY A 63 -19.36 -25.82 -2.65
N PHE A 64 -19.49 -25.16 -1.50
CA PHE A 64 -18.48 -25.12 -0.45
C PHE A 64 -19.10 -25.21 0.93
N GLU A 65 -18.28 -25.52 1.91
CA GLU A 65 -18.64 -25.52 3.33
C GLU A 65 -17.61 -24.69 4.08
N VAL A 66 -18.06 -23.85 5.02
CA VAL A 66 -17.19 -23.25 6.03
C VAL A 66 -17.24 -24.11 7.28
N ILE A 67 -16.08 -24.57 7.72
CA ILE A 67 -15.97 -25.40 8.90
C ILE A 67 -15.23 -24.67 10.01
N ASP A 68 -15.62 -24.88 11.25
CA ASP A 68 -14.86 -24.48 12.41
C ASP A 68 -13.53 -25.25 12.43
N ALA A 69 -12.41 -24.52 12.47
CA ALA A 69 -11.09 -25.11 12.29
C ALA A 69 -10.68 -26.06 13.42
N ALA A 70 -11.22 -25.90 14.63
CA ALA A 70 -10.89 -26.72 15.78
C ALA A 70 -11.71 -28.02 15.82
N THR A 71 -12.99 -27.94 15.43
CA THR A 71 -13.93 -29.07 15.58
C THR A 71 -14.23 -29.80 14.27
N GLY A 72 -13.91 -29.23 13.11
CA GLY A 72 -14.28 -29.73 11.79
C GLY A 72 -15.79 -29.72 11.52
N LYS A 73 -16.55 -28.99 12.32
CA LYS A 73 -17.99 -28.86 12.19
C LYS A 73 -18.34 -27.85 11.10
N THR A 74 -19.19 -28.19 10.17
CA THR A 74 -19.75 -27.26 9.22
C THR A 74 -20.62 -26.25 9.98
N VAL A 75 -20.31 -24.95 9.78
CA VAL A 75 -21.02 -23.80 10.36
C VAL A 75 -21.77 -22.99 9.32
N PHE A 76 -21.38 -23.12 8.06
CA PHE A 76 -22.01 -22.49 6.91
C PHE A 76 -21.81 -23.38 5.68
N ASP A 77 -22.76 -23.40 4.77
CA ASP A 77 -22.64 -24.04 3.47
C ASP A 77 -23.29 -23.17 2.38
N GLY A 78 -22.76 -23.22 1.18
CA GLY A 78 -23.22 -22.39 0.07
C GLY A 78 -22.97 -23.02 -1.30
N ALA A 79 -23.68 -22.54 -2.29
CA ALA A 79 -23.40 -22.85 -3.68
C ALA A 79 -22.22 -22.01 -4.16
N ALA A 80 -21.34 -22.58 -4.99
CA ALA A 80 -20.35 -21.82 -5.71
C ALA A 80 -21.03 -21.04 -6.85
N GLY A 81 -20.61 -19.80 -7.07
CA GLY A 81 -21.10 -18.93 -8.12
C GLY A 81 -20.85 -19.49 -9.54
N GLU A 82 -21.33 -18.78 -10.55
CA GLU A 82 -21.06 -19.13 -11.94
C GLU A 82 -19.56 -19.00 -12.26
N PRO A 83 -19.03 -19.84 -13.16
CA PRO A 83 -17.61 -19.80 -13.53
C PRO A 83 -17.30 -18.54 -14.33
N GLY A 84 -16.29 -17.78 -13.91
CA GLY A 84 -15.73 -16.64 -14.63
C GLY A 84 -14.30 -16.92 -15.11
N TYR A 85 -14.05 -16.84 -16.41
CA TYR A 85 -12.71 -16.94 -16.97
C TYR A 85 -12.05 -15.56 -17.04
N TRP A 86 -10.81 -15.44 -16.58
CA TRP A 86 -10.04 -14.19 -16.65
C TRP A 86 -8.80 -14.36 -17.51
N GLU A 87 -8.75 -13.67 -18.64
CA GLU A 87 -7.66 -13.77 -19.61
C GLU A 87 -6.29 -13.39 -19.01
N LEU A 88 -6.25 -12.40 -18.11
CA LEU A 88 -5.00 -11.93 -17.51
C LEU A 88 -4.39 -12.92 -16.50
N SER A 89 -5.16 -13.90 -16.03
CA SER A 89 -4.66 -14.98 -15.17
C SER A 89 -4.66 -16.36 -15.87
N GLY A 90 -5.47 -16.53 -16.93
CA GLY A 90 -5.74 -17.82 -17.52
C GLY A 90 -6.54 -18.77 -16.64
N ASP A 91 -7.16 -18.26 -15.56
CA ASP A 91 -7.96 -19.05 -14.64
C ASP A 91 -9.45 -18.93 -14.90
N THR A 92 -10.16 -20.01 -14.59
CA THR A 92 -11.61 -19.97 -14.33
C THR A 92 -11.82 -20.07 -12.84
N VAL A 93 -12.52 -19.10 -12.25
CA VAL A 93 -12.83 -19.06 -10.81
C VAL A 93 -14.34 -18.97 -10.59
N ARG A 94 -14.77 -19.38 -9.40
CA ARG A 94 -16.14 -19.25 -8.90
C ARG A 94 -16.09 -18.53 -7.55
N GLU A 95 -17.06 -17.68 -7.29
CA GLU A 95 -17.20 -17.02 -5.99
C GLU A 95 -17.79 -17.99 -4.96
N ALA A 96 -17.23 -17.98 -3.76
CA ALA A 96 -17.77 -18.61 -2.56
C ALA A 96 -18.12 -17.50 -1.57
N ASP A 97 -19.34 -17.01 -1.64
CA ASP A 97 -19.86 -15.97 -0.75
C ASP A 97 -20.35 -16.58 0.55
N PHE A 98 -19.74 -16.17 1.66
CA PHE A 98 -20.11 -16.54 3.03
C PHE A 98 -20.33 -15.31 3.92
N SER A 99 -20.76 -14.21 3.31
CA SER A 99 -20.98 -12.92 4.00
C SER A 99 -21.94 -13.05 5.20
N ASP A 100 -22.94 -13.94 5.13
CA ASP A 100 -23.90 -14.17 6.21
C ASP A 100 -23.28 -14.87 7.45
N LEU A 101 -22.05 -15.36 7.38
CA LEU A 101 -21.33 -15.90 8.54
C LEU A 101 -20.66 -14.77 9.32
N GLU A 102 -21.34 -14.20 10.30
CA GLU A 102 -20.83 -13.10 11.14
C GLU A 102 -20.16 -13.57 12.44
N THR A 103 -20.34 -14.85 12.78
CA THR A 103 -19.81 -15.39 14.04
C THR A 103 -18.29 -15.34 14.06
N LYS A 104 -17.73 -14.70 15.11
CA LYS A 104 -16.27 -14.64 15.32
C LYS A 104 -15.69 -16.02 15.59
N GLY A 105 -14.55 -16.32 14.98
CA GLY A 105 -13.90 -17.62 15.13
C GLY A 105 -12.75 -17.82 14.13
N THR A 106 -12.22 -19.04 14.13
CA THR A 106 -11.24 -19.50 13.16
C THR A 106 -11.84 -20.60 12.30
N TYR A 107 -11.79 -20.42 11.00
CA TYR A 107 -12.52 -21.23 10.03
C TYR A 107 -11.62 -21.70 8.89
N ARG A 108 -12.13 -22.68 8.12
CA ARG A 108 -11.61 -23.08 6.82
C ARG A 108 -12.76 -23.16 5.82
N ILE A 109 -12.49 -22.87 4.57
CA ILE A 109 -13.39 -23.17 3.47
C ILE A 109 -12.99 -24.49 2.86
N CYS A 110 -13.93 -25.42 2.70
CA CYS A 110 -13.73 -26.72 2.07
C CYS A 110 -14.64 -26.87 0.86
N LEU A 111 -14.15 -27.47 -0.22
CA LEU A 111 -14.97 -27.83 -1.36
C LEU A 111 -15.96 -28.93 -0.98
N ALA A 112 -17.26 -28.74 -1.30
CA ALA A 112 -18.32 -29.65 -0.91
C ALA A 112 -18.03 -31.09 -1.39
N GLY A 113 -18.17 -32.04 -0.47
CA GLY A 113 -17.96 -33.48 -0.74
C GLY A 113 -16.49 -33.91 -0.94
N THR A 114 -15.53 -33.05 -0.64
CA THR A 114 -14.09 -33.36 -0.74
C THR A 114 -13.35 -33.07 0.54
N ASP A 115 -12.06 -33.47 0.61
CA ASP A 115 -11.13 -33.12 1.69
C ASP A 115 -10.26 -31.90 1.34
N VAL A 116 -10.55 -31.20 0.24
CA VAL A 116 -9.82 -30.01 -0.20
C VAL A 116 -10.29 -28.80 0.58
N CYS A 117 -9.43 -28.27 1.46
CA CYS A 117 -9.73 -27.14 2.30
C CYS A 117 -8.68 -26.03 2.18
N SER A 118 -9.06 -24.80 2.46
CA SER A 118 -8.15 -23.65 2.57
C SER A 118 -7.24 -23.75 3.80
N ALA A 119 -6.24 -22.85 3.88
CA ALA A 119 -5.64 -22.49 5.16
C ALA A 119 -6.71 -21.95 6.13
N PRO A 120 -6.48 -22.03 7.46
CA PRO A 120 -7.35 -21.38 8.41
C PRO A 120 -7.31 -19.85 8.26
N PHE A 121 -8.48 -19.21 8.44
CA PHE A 121 -8.62 -17.77 8.50
C PHE A 121 -9.50 -17.36 9.68
N ARG A 122 -9.41 -16.08 10.07
CA ARG A 122 -10.19 -15.53 11.18
C ARG A 122 -11.38 -14.70 10.68
N ILE A 123 -12.49 -14.74 11.43
CA ILE A 123 -13.51 -13.68 11.43
C ILE A 123 -13.41 -13.01 12.81
N GLY A 124 -13.16 -11.71 12.85
CA GLY A 124 -12.97 -10.96 14.10
C GLY A 124 -12.85 -9.47 13.88
N ASP A 125 -13.07 -8.67 14.93
CA ASP A 125 -13.07 -7.20 14.85
C ASP A 125 -11.67 -6.61 14.67
N ASP A 126 -10.62 -7.37 14.99
CA ASP A 126 -9.22 -6.92 15.06
C ASP A 126 -8.33 -7.49 13.96
N VAL A 127 -8.93 -8.10 12.93
CA VAL A 127 -8.17 -8.84 11.89
C VAL A 127 -7.22 -7.94 11.09
N TYR A 128 -7.50 -6.65 10.99
CA TYR A 128 -6.67 -5.69 10.26
C TYR A 128 -5.76 -4.85 11.18
N HIS A 129 -5.95 -4.89 12.51
CA HIS A 129 -5.24 -4.01 13.43
C HIS A 129 -3.71 -4.20 13.40
N GLU A 130 -3.24 -5.42 13.59
CA GLU A 130 -1.80 -5.69 13.64
C GLU A 130 -1.10 -5.51 12.29
N ILE A 131 -1.76 -5.85 11.18
CA ILE A 131 -1.19 -5.63 9.84
C ILE A 131 -1.13 -4.13 9.51
N THR A 132 -2.11 -3.32 9.95
CA THR A 132 -2.07 -1.85 9.83
C THR A 132 -0.90 -1.28 10.61
N LYS A 133 -0.76 -1.66 11.89
CA LYS A 133 0.37 -1.23 12.72
C LYS A 133 1.71 -1.56 12.08
N ALA A 134 1.88 -2.79 11.59
CA ALA A 134 3.11 -3.21 10.95
C ALA A 134 3.38 -2.42 9.67
N SER A 135 2.34 -2.14 8.86
CA SER A 135 2.49 -1.37 7.62
C SER A 135 2.90 0.08 7.87
N VAL A 136 2.39 0.72 8.94
CA VAL A 136 2.88 2.06 9.35
C VAL A 136 4.28 1.95 9.96
N ARG A 137 4.51 0.98 10.83
CA ARG A 137 5.80 0.79 11.51
C ARG A 137 6.95 0.42 10.57
N SER A 138 6.66 -0.10 9.38
CA SER A 138 7.67 -0.38 8.37
C SER A 138 8.43 0.88 7.95
N TYR A 139 7.80 2.07 8.00
CA TYR A 139 8.48 3.36 7.77
C TYR A 139 9.52 3.64 8.85
N TYR A 140 9.21 3.40 10.14
CA TYR A 140 10.18 3.52 11.24
C TYR A 140 11.40 2.62 11.00
N LEU A 141 11.16 1.37 10.61
CA LEU A 141 12.24 0.42 10.33
C LEU A 141 13.05 0.79 9.08
N ASN A 142 12.51 1.69 8.25
CA ASN A 142 13.14 2.22 7.04
C ASN A 142 13.74 3.64 7.21
N ARG A 143 13.72 4.19 8.43
CA ARG A 143 14.33 5.51 8.74
C ARG A 143 15.82 5.52 8.43
N THR A 144 16.32 6.65 7.89
CA THR A 144 17.76 6.91 7.71
C THR A 144 18.33 7.64 8.91
N GLY A 145 19.64 7.53 9.13
CA GLY A 145 20.39 8.39 10.05
C GLY A 145 20.32 8.01 11.53
N ILE A 146 19.51 7.05 11.93
CA ILE A 146 19.38 6.60 13.33
C ILE A 146 19.68 5.11 13.49
N GLU A 147 20.04 4.76 14.72
CA GLU A 147 20.04 3.38 15.18
C GLU A 147 18.59 2.92 15.38
N ILE A 148 18.26 1.74 14.88
CA ILE A 148 17.05 1.01 15.25
C ILE A 148 17.43 0.05 16.36
N THR A 149 17.06 0.40 17.61
CA THR A 149 17.44 -0.37 18.79
C THR A 149 16.63 -1.67 18.91
N GLU A 150 17.10 -2.63 19.72
CA GLU A 150 16.34 -3.86 20.00
C GLU A 150 14.97 -3.59 20.65
N GLU A 151 14.86 -2.52 21.45
CA GLU A 151 13.62 -2.11 22.10
C GLU A 151 12.50 -1.84 21.06
N PHE A 152 12.84 -1.15 19.98
CA PHE A 152 11.87 -0.74 18.96
C PHE A 152 11.96 -1.58 17.68
N GLY A 153 13.10 -2.16 17.36
CA GLY A 153 13.32 -2.97 16.15
C GLY A 153 13.19 -4.48 16.37
N GLY A 154 13.31 -4.95 17.63
CA GLY A 154 13.36 -6.37 17.91
C GLY A 154 14.49 -7.04 17.13
N LYS A 155 14.19 -8.15 16.44
CA LYS A 155 15.17 -8.88 15.62
C LYS A 155 15.67 -8.13 14.38
N TRP A 156 14.99 -7.05 13.97
CA TRP A 156 15.40 -6.15 12.87
C TRP A 156 16.15 -4.90 13.37
N ALA A 157 16.67 -4.93 14.60
CA ALA A 157 17.53 -3.89 15.15
C ALA A 157 18.80 -3.74 14.30
N ARG A 158 19.26 -2.50 14.14
CA ARG A 158 20.44 -2.19 13.30
C ARG A 158 21.12 -0.90 13.73
N PRO A 159 22.46 -0.80 13.54
CA PRO A 159 23.19 0.45 13.73
C PRO A 159 22.69 1.56 12.80
N ALA A 160 22.97 2.82 13.16
CA ALA A 160 22.69 3.97 12.31
C ALA A 160 23.48 3.90 11.00
N GLY A 161 22.79 4.16 9.88
CA GLY A 161 23.40 4.29 8.55
C GLY A 161 22.92 5.58 7.87
N HIS A 162 23.73 6.12 6.98
CA HIS A 162 23.42 7.32 6.17
C HIS A 162 22.91 8.50 7.01
N PRO A 163 23.73 9.07 7.91
CA PRO A 163 23.35 10.24 8.69
C PRO A 163 23.12 11.48 7.83
N ASP A 164 23.60 11.46 6.58
CA ASP A 164 23.45 12.49 5.55
C ASP A 164 23.76 13.92 6.04
N THR A 165 24.68 14.04 7.02
CA THR A 165 25.21 15.32 7.50
C THR A 165 26.30 15.88 6.59
N VAL A 166 26.82 15.06 5.67
CA VAL A 166 27.82 15.40 4.65
C VAL A 166 27.30 14.91 3.30
N VAL A 167 26.58 15.76 2.60
CA VAL A 167 26.03 15.48 1.27
C VAL A 167 26.67 16.44 0.27
N ILE A 168 27.24 15.89 -0.79
CA ILE A 168 28.02 16.65 -1.79
C ILE A 168 27.08 17.23 -2.85
N ILE A 169 27.30 18.49 -3.22
CA ILE A 169 26.62 19.09 -4.38
C ILE A 169 27.25 18.48 -5.64
N HIS A 170 26.48 17.67 -6.37
CA HIS A 170 26.89 17.09 -7.64
C HIS A 170 27.09 18.19 -8.70
N ALA A 171 27.91 17.95 -9.72
CA ALA A 171 28.15 18.92 -10.80
C ALA A 171 26.85 19.39 -11.48
N SER A 172 25.84 18.49 -11.62
CA SER A 172 24.51 18.82 -12.17
C SER A 172 23.65 19.73 -11.28
N ALA A 173 23.98 19.81 -9.98
CA ALA A 173 23.27 20.61 -8.98
C ALA A 173 23.98 21.95 -8.67
N ALA A 174 25.14 22.20 -9.28
CA ALA A 174 25.98 23.34 -8.96
C ALA A 174 25.31 24.68 -9.28
N SER A 175 25.49 25.64 -8.37
CA SER A 175 25.06 27.01 -8.52
C SER A 175 26.19 27.96 -8.02
N PRO A 176 26.07 29.27 -8.26
CA PRO A 176 27.03 30.23 -7.71
C PRO A 176 27.14 30.17 -6.18
N ASP A 177 26.04 29.96 -5.48
CA ASP A 177 25.96 29.89 -4.02
C ASP A 177 26.32 28.50 -3.48
N ARG A 178 26.20 27.46 -4.30
CA ARG A 178 26.52 26.05 -3.99
C ARG A 178 27.32 25.41 -5.12
N PRO A 179 28.65 25.72 -5.21
CA PRO A 179 29.51 25.13 -6.22
C PRO A 179 29.59 23.59 -6.13
N ALA A 180 29.88 22.94 -7.25
CA ALA A 180 30.15 21.51 -7.28
C ALA A 180 31.20 21.09 -6.26
N GLY A 181 30.96 20.01 -5.52
CA GLY A 181 31.85 19.53 -4.46
C GLY A 181 31.67 20.23 -3.11
N SER A 182 30.89 21.31 -3.01
CA SER A 182 30.50 21.86 -1.71
C SER A 182 29.54 20.91 -0.97
N VAL A 183 29.40 21.08 0.33
CA VAL A 183 28.69 20.15 1.21
C VAL A 183 27.47 20.82 1.85
N ILE A 184 26.38 20.08 1.91
CA ILE A 184 25.20 20.43 2.69
C ILE A 184 24.89 19.33 3.71
N SER A 185 24.00 19.62 4.66
CA SER A 185 23.46 18.63 5.59
C SER A 185 21.98 18.38 5.26
N SER A 186 21.61 17.12 5.06
CA SER A 186 20.25 16.70 4.70
C SER A 186 19.84 15.39 5.42
N PRO A 187 19.84 15.41 6.79
CA PRO A 187 19.57 14.22 7.60
C PRO A 187 18.09 13.83 7.62
N GLY A 188 17.80 12.61 8.07
CA GLY A 188 16.45 12.07 8.20
C GLY A 188 15.88 11.56 6.89
N GLY A 189 14.57 11.33 6.88
CA GLY A 189 13.84 10.71 5.77
C GLY A 189 13.87 9.18 5.82
N TRP A 190 13.17 8.56 4.89
CA TRP A 190 13.14 7.12 4.71
C TRP A 190 13.98 6.70 3.51
N TYR A 191 14.53 5.49 3.53
CA TYR A 191 14.97 4.82 2.32
C TYR A 191 13.76 4.63 1.40
N ASP A 192 13.95 4.82 0.11
CA ASP A 192 12.85 4.87 -0.87
C ASP A 192 12.23 3.50 -1.13
N ALA A 193 13.06 2.54 -1.46
CA ALA A 193 12.63 1.21 -1.90
C ALA A 193 13.60 0.13 -1.38
N GLY A 194 14.01 -0.80 -2.24
CA GLY A 194 15.04 -1.77 -1.90
C GLY A 194 16.44 -1.18 -1.75
N ASP A 195 16.65 0.07 -2.14
CA ASP A 195 17.91 0.80 -2.09
C ASP A 195 18.00 1.76 -0.89
N TYR A 196 19.12 2.52 -0.80
CA TYR A 196 19.39 3.46 0.28
C TYR A 196 19.28 4.93 -0.13
N ASN A 197 18.71 5.22 -1.31
CA ASN A 197 18.54 6.58 -1.79
C ASN A 197 17.21 7.19 -1.34
N LYS A 198 17.06 8.50 -1.56
CA LYS A 198 15.85 9.25 -1.19
C LYS A 198 15.47 10.14 -2.37
N TYR A 199 14.21 10.05 -2.81
CA TYR A 199 13.69 10.68 -4.02
C TYR A 199 12.50 11.57 -3.68
N ILE A 200 12.51 12.83 -4.16
CA ILE A 200 11.46 13.79 -3.83
C ILE A 200 10.13 13.39 -4.44
N VAL A 201 10.07 13.07 -5.73
CA VAL A 201 8.79 12.76 -6.40
C VAL A 201 8.11 11.55 -5.78
N ASN A 202 8.86 10.51 -5.42
CA ASN A 202 8.31 9.31 -4.78
C ASN A 202 7.87 9.56 -3.33
N SER A 203 8.69 10.33 -2.59
CA SER A 203 8.35 10.80 -1.24
C SER A 203 7.10 11.69 -1.23
N SER A 204 6.80 12.38 -2.33
CA SER A 204 5.69 13.33 -2.43
C SER A 204 4.34 12.63 -2.35
N ILE A 205 4.08 11.67 -3.22
CA ILE A 205 2.84 10.90 -3.17
C ILE A 205 2.72 10.12 -1.85
N THR A 206 3.85 9.65 -1.28
CA THR A 206 3.88 8.98 0.02
C THR A 206 3.40 9.90 1.13
N ASN A 207 4.02 11.07 1.27
CA ASN A 207 3.64 12.06 2.28
C ASN A 207 2.19 12.53 2.10
N TYR A 208 1.77 12.79 0.86
CA TYR A 208 0.39 13.18 0.57
C TYR A 208 -0.60 12.12 1.06
N THR A 209 -0.40 10.87 0.69
CA THR A 209 -1.31 9.78 1.05
C THR A 209 -1.42 9.58 2.56
N LEU A 210 -0.30 9.65 3.28
CA LEU A 210 -0.30 9.55 4.75
C LEU A 210 -0.89 10.79 5.43
N LEU A 211 -0.65 12.00 4.90
CA LEU A 211 -1.31 13.23 5.35
C LEU A 211 -2.82 13.18 5.13
N LEU A 212 -3.26 12.67 3.96
CA LEU A 212 -4.68 12.46 3.65
C LEU A 212 -5.30 11.46 4.62
N PHE A 213 -4.60 10.37 4.93
CA PHE A 213 -5.07 9.39 5.90
C PHE A 213 -5.25 10.02 7.29
N TYR A 214 -4.27 10.77 7.78
CA TYR A 214 -4.40 11.48 9.05
C TYR A 214 -5.53 12.53 9.03
N HIS A 215 -5.65 13.28 7.95
CA HIS A 215 -6.71 14.28 7.78
C HIS A 215 -8.12 13.67 7.84
N LEU A 216 -8.33 12.50 7.23
CA LEU A 216 -9.65 11.87 7.17
C LEU A 216 -9.98 11.03 8.43
N PHE A 217 -8.97 10.49 9.11
CA PHE A 217 -9.13 9.58 10.24
C PHE A 217 -8.28 9.97 11.47
N PRO A 218 -8.34 11.23 11.94
CA PRO A 218 -7.42 11.73 12.97
C PRO A 218 -7.55 10.97 14.29
N GLU A 219 -8.76 10.63 14.72
CA GLU A 219 -8.98 9.90 15.97
C GLU A 219 -8.45 8.47 15.92
N TYR A 220 -8.61 7.80 14.78
CA TYR A 220 -8.02 6.48 14.58
C TYR A 220 -6.48 6.55 14.64
N CYS A 221 -5.87 7.50 13.93
CA CYS A 221 -4.42 7.68 13.93
C CYS A 221 -3.87 8.02 15.34
N ARG A 222 -4.64 8.75 16.18
CA ARG A 222 -4.28 9.00 17.58
C ARG A 222 -4.32 7.73 18.44
N SER A 223 -5.16 6.77 18.08
CA SER A 223 -5.28 5.50 18.80
C SER A 223 -4.29 4.43 18.36
N LEU A 224 -3.55 4.67 17.29
CA LEU A 224 -2.63 3.72 16.68
C LEU A 224 -1.24 3.82 17.33
N GLU A 225 -0.97 2.96 18.30
CA GLU A 225 0.33 2.88 18.98
C GLU A 225 1.30 2.00 18.20
N LEU A 226 2.40 2.55 17.70
CA LEU A 226 3.35 1.86 16.82
C LEU A 226 4.54 1.25 17.57
N ASN A 227 4.78 1.62 18.82
CA ASN A 227 6.00 1.28 19.56
C ASN A 227 7.24 1.78 18.82
N ILE A 228 7.33 3.08 18.63
CA ILE A 228 8.50 3.82 18.12
C ILE A 228 9.08 4.70 19.25
N PRO A 229 10.28 5.27 19.13
CA PRO A 229 10.90 6.07 20.20
C PRO A 229 10.05 7.26 20.64
N GLU A 230 9.21 7.80 19.76
CA GLU A 230 8.33 8.94 20.01
C GLU A 230 6.99 8.54 20.66
N SER A 231 6.63 7.24 20.68
CA SER A 231 5.36 6.76 21.23
C SER A 231 5.13 7.28 22.65
N GLY A 232 3.95 7.85 22.88
CA GLY A 232 3.54 8.40 24.17
C GLY A 232 3.86 9.89 24.35
N ASN A 233 4.36 10.60 23.34
CA ASN A 233 4.36 12.05 23.28
C ASN A 233 2.94 12.58 22.96
N ASP A 234 2.79 13.91 22.77
CA ASP A 234 1.50 14.54 22.45
C ASP A 234 1.13 14.48 20.95
N ILE A 235 1.99 13.86 20.10
CA ILE A 235 1.83 13.72 18.66
C ILE A 235 1.47 12.25 18.35
N PRO A 236 0.52 11.97 17.45
CA PRO A 236 0.25 10.59 17.02
C PRO A 236 1.46 9.95 16.35
N ASP A 237 1.76 8.68 16.64
CA ASP A 237 2.93 7.96 16.11
C ASP A 237 3.01 8.00 14.57
N LEU A 238 1.88 7.92 13.86
CA LEU A 238 1.85 8.10 12.41
C LEU A 238 2.37 9.48 11.99
N VAL A 239 2.02 10.52 12.74
CA VAL A 239 2.47 11.88 12.46
C VAL A 239 3.96 12.02 12.78
N ASP A 240 4.47 11.39 13.84
CA ASP A 240 5.91 11.34 14.12
C ASP A 240 6.70 10.71 12.96
N GLU A 241 6.17 9.66 12.33
CA GLU A 241 6.77 9.10 11.11
C GLU A 241 6.72 10.09 9.94
N LEU A 242 5.60 10.76 9.72
CA LEU A 242 5.49 11.84 8.72
C LEU A 242 6.49 12.95 8.97
N LEU A 243 6.65 13.38 10.24
CA LEU A 243 7.62 14.43 10.63
C LEU A 243 9.05 14.01 10.30
N TRP A 244 9.40 12.72 10.49
CA TRP A 244 10.73 12.21 10.15
C TRP A 244 11.08 12.46 8.68
N ASN A 245 10.14 12.21 7.78
CA ASN A 245 10.34 12.42 6.37
C ASN A 245 10.16 13.89 5.94
N LEU A 246 9.17 14.61 6.44
CA LEU A 246 8.94 16.02 6.11
C LEU A 246 10.11 16.92 6.51
N ARG A 247 10.78 16.62 7.63
CA ARG A 247 11.98 17.38 8.05
C ARG A 247 13.13 17.19 7.07
N TRP A 248 13.39 15.95 6.61
CA TRP A 248 14.35 15.71 5.53
C TRP A 248 13.91 16.40 4.25
N TYR A 249 12.67 16.28 3.88
CA TYR A 249 12.06 16.84 2.67
C TYR A 249 12.34 18.36 2.56
N LEU A 250 12.15 19.09 3.65
CA LEU A 250 12.44 20.52 3.73
C LEU A 250 13.94 20.86 3.50
N THR A 251 14.87 19.96 3.83
CA THR A 251 16.30 20.18 3.60
C THR A 251 16.70 20.08 2.13
N MET A 252 15.84 19.50 1.30
CA MET A 252 16.07 19.34 -0.13
C MET A 252 15.75 20.59 -0.95
N GLN A 253 15.14 21.60 -0.33
CA GLN A 253 14.94 22.92 -0.96
C GLN A 253 16.23 23.76 -0.83
N ASP A 254 16.71 24.32 -1.93
CA ASP A 254 17.82 25.27 -1.91
C ASP A 254 17.32 26.61 -1.36
N PRO A 255 17.87 27.08 -0.21
CA PRO A 255 17.43 28.34 0.38
C PRO A 255 17.79 29.59 -0.46
N ALA A 256 18.72 29.47 -1.41
CA ALA A 256 19.12 30.59 -2.25
C ALA A 256 18.08 30.98 -3.29
N ASP A 257 17.38 30.00 -3.88
CA ASP A 257 16.44 30.23 -4.97
C ASP A 257 15.07 29.58 -4.78
N GLY A 258 14.91 28.62 -3.84
CA GLY A 258 13.67 27.91 -3.56
C GLY A 258 13.43 26.67 -4.40
N GLY A 259 14.27 26.35 -5.37
CA GLY A 259 14.19 25.12 -6.16
C GLY A 259 14.57 23.89 -5.36
N VAL A 260 14.06 22.73 -5.73
CA VAL A 260 14.20 21.48 -4.97
C VAL A 260 15.10 20.49 -5.72
N TYR A 261 16.11 19.95 -5.04
CA TYR A 261 16.94 18.89 -5.59
C TYR A 261 16.12 17.63 -5.80
N HIS A 262 16.28 17.02 -6.99
CA HIS A 262 15.44 15.90 -7.41
C HIS A 262 15.58 14.67 -6.50
N LYS A 263 16.78 14.35 -6.06
CA LYS A 263 17.09 13.25 -5.14
C LYS A 263 18.36 13.45 -4.35
N LEU A 264 18.47 12.72 -3.24
CA LEU A 264 19.68 12.48 -2.48
C LEU A 264 20.13 11.04 -2.70
N THR A 265 21.31 10.82 -3.27
CA THR A 265 21.68 9.53 -3.85
C THR A 265 23.17 9.23 -3.72
N ASN A 266 23.54 7.94 -3.79
CA ASN A 266 24.86 7.52 -4.24
C ASN A 266 24.95 7.65 -5.77
N LEU A 267 26.16 7.62 -6.34
CA LEU A 267 26.29 7.61 -7.81
C LEU A 267 25.83 6.28 -8.41
N GLN A 268 26.01 5.18 -7.68
CA GLN A 268 25.60 3.84 -8.08
C GLN A 268 24.85 3.13 -6.94
N PHE A 269 24.04 2.14 -7.27
CA PHE A 269 23.43 1.29 -6.26
C PHE A 269 24.49 0.51 -5.49
N GLY A 270 24.40 0.52 -4.14
CA GLY A 270 25.18 -0.34 -3.27
C GLY A 270 24.75 -1.81 -3.36
N GLY A 271 25.62 -2.71 -2.85
CA GLY A 271 25.29 -4.13 -2.70
C GLY A 271 24.28 -4.40 -1.57
N PHE A 272 23.94 -5.67 -1.38
CA PHE A 272 23.18 -6.14 -0.22
C PHE A 272 24.08 -6.19 1.01
N VAL A 273 24.20 -5.06 1.67
CA VAL A 273 24.94 -4.86 2.93
C VAL A 273 24.07 -4.03 3.86
N MET A 274 24.33 -4.06 5.16
CA MET A 274 23.56 -3.26 6.13
C MET A 274 23.80 -1.76 5.91
N PRO A 275 22.85 -0.87 6.28
CA PRO A 275 22.97 0.58 6.02
C PRO A 275 24.24 1.22 6.56
N HIS A 276 24.75 0.76 7.70
CA HIS A 276 25.99 1.29 8.32
C HIS A 276 27.28 0.83 7.61
N GLU A 277 27.19 -0.17 6.75
CA GLU A 277 28.30 -0.69 5.95
C GLU A 277 28.35 -0.02 4.56
N ALA A 278 27.21 0.55 4.10
CA ALA A 278 27.11 1.28 2.83
C ALA A 278 27.63 2.71 3.00
N THR A 279 28.94 2.89 2.90
CA THR A 279 29.63 4.15 3.23
C THR A 279 30.03 5.01 2.02
N ASP A 280 29.51 4.71 0.84
CA ASP A 280 29.77 5.49 -0.37
C ASP A 280 29.27 6.94 -0.22
N PRO A 281 29.99 7.92 -0.83
CA PRO A 281 29.58 9.32 -0.77
C PRO A 281 28.15 9.56 -1.25
N ARG A 282 27.48 10.49 -0.59
CA ARG A 282 26.10 10.90 -0.88
C ARG A 282 26.08 12.23 -1.59
N TYR A 283 25.17 12.37 -2.56
CA TYR A 283 25.06 13.54 -3.42
C TYR A 283 23.62 14.03 -3.52
N VAL A 284 23.42 15.33 -3.66
CA VAL A 284 22.22 15.87 -4.30
C VAL A 284 22.53 16.17 -5.75
N VAL A 285 21.58 15.83 -6.64
CA VAL A 285 21.68 16.07 -8.07
C VAL A 285 20.78 17.24 -8.49
N MET A 286 20.75 17.57 -9.77
CA MET A 286 20.04 18.73 -10.30
C MET A 286 18.65 18.91 -9.69
N LYS A 287 18.22 20.17 -9.59
CA LYS A 287 16.82 20.54 -9.33
C LYS A 287 15.96 20.19 -10.54
N SER A 288 14.68 19.88 -10.31
CA SER A 288 13.74 19.66 -11.40
C SER A 288 12.39 20.33 -11.11
N THR A 289 11.67 20.65 -12.16
CA THR A 289 10.34 21.26 -12.02
C THR A 289 9.35 20.28 -11.38
N ALA A 290 9.35 18.98 -11.76
CA ALA A 290 8.52 17.97 -11.13
C ALA A 290 8.75 17.92 -9.61
N ALA A 291 10.00 17.68 -9.16
CA ALA A 291 10.30 17.61 -7.72
C ALA A 291 9.95 18.91 -6.97
N THR A 292 10.08 20.07 -7.62
CA THR A 292 9.77 21.36 -7.00
C THR A 292 8.25 21.58 -6.87
N LEU A 293 7.47 21.18 -7.87
CA LEU A 293 6.01 21.26 -7.84
C LEU A 293 5.41 20.28 -6.84
N ASP A 294 5.87 19.04 -6.84
CA ASP A 294 5.47 18.03 -5.87
C ASP A 294 5.78 18.45 -4.44
N PHE A 295 6.97 19.02 -4.24
CA PHE A 295 7.36 19.60 -2.96
C PHE A 295 6.41 20.72 -2.54
N ALA A 296 6.05 21.61 -3.46
CA ALA A 296 5.11 22.70 -3.18
C ALA A 296 3.73 22.16 -2.77
N ALA A 297 3.23 21.13 -3.47
CA ALA A 297 1.95 20.51 -3.16
C ALA A 297 1.94 19.89 -1.76
N VAL A 298 2.92 19.03 -1.46
CA VAL A 298 3.00 18.34 -0.16
C VAL A 298 3.16 19.31 1.00
N THR A 299 4.02 20.34 0.86
CA THR A 299 4.22 21.30 1.94
C THR A 299 3.01 22.21 2.15
N ALA A 300 2.27 22.56 1.08
CA ALA A 300 0.98 23.26 1.20
C ALA A 300 -0.08 22.39 1.92
N MET A 301 -0.17 21.09 1.59
CA MET A 301 -1.06 20.18 2.29
C MET A 301 -0.66 20.01 3.77
N ALA A 302 0.63 19.84 4.07
CA ALA A 302 1.11 19.75 5.45
C ALA A 302 0.75 21.00 6.27
N TYR A 303 0.81 22.19 5.67
CA TYR A 303 0.29 23.41 6.30
C TYR A 303 -1.20 23.27 6.64
N ARG A 304 -2.04 22.89 5.70
CA ARG A 304 -3.50 22.77 5.92
C ARG A 304 -3.83 21.78 7.03
N VAL A 305 -3.13 20.65 7.05
CA VAL A 305 -3.36 19.57 8.03
C VAL A 305 -2.91 19.98 9.43
N PHE A 306 -1.81 20.72 9.56
CA PHE A 306 -1.19 21.01 10.87
C PHE A 306 -1.41 22.42 11.40
N ALA A 307 -1.89 23.38 10.61
CA ALA A 307 -2.03 24.78 11.02
C ALA A 307 -2.97 24.98 12.22
N GLY A 308 -4.01 24.16 12.34
CA GLY A 308 -4.97 24.17 13.45
C GLY A 308 -4.68 23.16 14.57
N ASP A 309 -3.57 22.41 14.51
CA ASP A 309 -3.28 21.34 15.48
C ASP A 309 -3.00 21.91 16.89
N PRO A 310 -3.40 21.22 17.98
CA PRO A 310 -3.07 21.60 19.34
C PRO A 310 -1.57 21.72 19.62
N SER A 311 -0.73 20.91 18.97
CA SER A 311 0.73 20.91 19.13
C SER A 311 1.37 22.18 18.58
N GLN A 312 2.15 22.90 19.42
CA GLN A 312 2.92 24.05 18.97
C GLN A 312 3.99 23.68 17.94
N GLU A 313 4.54 22.49 18.05
CA GLU A 313 5.53 21.96 17.10
C GLU A 313 4.93 21.81 15.72
N LEU A 314 3.75 21.19 15.60
CA LEU A 314 3.05 21.00 14.33
C LEU A 314 2.65 22.34 13.70
N ARG A 315 2.14 23.30 14.48
CA ARG A 315 1.83 24.65 13.95
C ARG A 315 3.07 25.39 13.44
N THR A 316 4.21 25.25 14.14
CA THR A 316 5.48 25.84 13.69
C THR A 316 5.95 25.22 12.39
N LEU A 317 5.89 23.89 12.29
CA LEU A 317 6.22 23.18 11.06
C LEU A 317 5.27 23.57 9.91
N ALA A 318 3.97 23.68 10.19
CA ALA A 318 2.99 24.13 9.19
C ALA A 318 3.38 25.48 8.58
N THR A 319 3.72 26.47 9.42
CA THR A 319 4.19 27.78 8.91
C THR A 319 5.44 27.64 8.04
N THR A 320 6.40 26.84 8.46
CA THR A 320 7.61 26.56 7.68
C THR A 320 7.30 25.90 6.34
N CYS A 321 6.34 24.97 6.34
CA CYS A 321 5.88 24.28 5.13
C CYS A 321 5.20 25.25 4.14
N LEU A 322 4.35 26.16 4.61
CA LEU A 322 3.72 27.16 3.75
C LEU A 322 4.76 28.07 3.08
N GLU A 323 5.68 28.63 3.87
CA GLU A 323 6.77 29.45 3.33
C GLU A 323 7.65 28.69 2.32
N ALA A 324 7.89 27.40 2.56
CA ALA A 324 8.65 26.55 1.65
C ALA A 324 7.89 26.30 0.35
N SER A 325 6.58 26.03 0.44
CA SER A 325 5.69 25.89 -0.72
C SER A 325 5.69 27.14 -1.61
N GLU A 326 5.55 28.33 -1.01
CA GLU A 326 5.57 29.60 -1.74
C GLU A 326 6.90 29.82 -2.49
N ARG A 327 8.03 29.51 -1.86
CA ARG A 327 9.35 29.61 -2.50
C ARG A 327 9.49 28.61 -3.65
N ALA A 328 8.99 27.39 -3.48
CA ALA A 328 9.01 26.35 -4.51
C ALA A 328 8.15 26.73 -5.71
N MET A 329 6.91 27.22 -5.49
CA MET A 329 6.03 27.72 -6.56
C MET A 329 6.68 28.86 -7.34
N LYS A 330 7.30 29.82 -6.65
CA LYS A 330 8.01 30.93 -7.30
C LYS A 330 9.17 30.45 -8.17
N TRP A 331 9.91 29.43 -7.72
CA TRP A 331 10.97 28.84 -8.52
C TRP A 331 10.42 28.11 -9.74
N ALA A 332 9.37 27.31 -9.57
CA ALA A 332 8.72 26.58 -10.66
C ALA A 332 8.14 27.51 -11.73
N ASP A 333 7.52 28.63 -11.34
CA ASP A 333 7.05 29.67 -12.28
C ASP A 333 8.17 30.28 -13.12
N ALA A 334 9.37 30.43 -12.54
CA ALA A 334 10.55 30.92 -13.24
C ALA A 334 11.28 29.82 -14.06
N HIS A 335 11.02 28.56 -13.77
CA HIS A 335 11.66 27.39 -14.35
C HIS A 335 10.62 26.31 -14.72
N PRO A 336 9.70 26.57 -15.64
CA PRO A 336 8.52 25.74 -15.86
C PRO A 336 8.81 24.40 -16.58
N ASP A 337 10.01 24.21 -17.11
CA ASP A 337 10.37 23.08 -18.00
C ASP A 337 11.74 22.47 -17.71
N VAL A 338 12.23 22.58 -16.48
CA VAL A 338 13.48 21.92 -16.05
C VAL A 338 13.20 20.43 -15.81
N ILE A 339 13.17 19.68 -16.92
CA ILE A 339 12.98 18.23 -16.90
C ILE A 339 14.23 17.57 -16.31
N TYR A 340 14.02 16.62 -15.36
CA TYR A 340 15.12 15.86 -14.81
C TYR A 340 15.82 15.03 -15.88
N ARG A 341 17.14 15.13 -15.90
CA ARG A 341 18.02 14.31 -16.74
C ARG A 341 19.06 13.65 -15.86
N GLN A 342 19.05 12.33 -15.88
CA GLN A 342 20.01 11.52 -15.13
C GLN A 342 21.44 11.90 -15.57
N PRO A 343 22.34 12.34 -14.66
CA PRO A 343 23.74 12.51 -14.99
C PRO A 343 24.39 11.20 -15.44
N ASP A 344 25.35 11.26 -16.37
CA ASP A 344 25.97 10.06 -16.98
C ASP A 344 26.72 9.19 -15.95
N ASP A 345 27.17 9.77 -14.84
CA ASP A 345 27.87 9.10 -13.75
C ASP A 345 26.93 8.61 -12.62
N VAL A 346 25.62 8.82 -12.75
CA VAL A 346 24.60 8.37 -11.79
C VAL A 346 23.77 7.27 -12.40
N SER A 347 23.72 6.09 -11.77
CA SER A 347 22.97 4.92 -12.26
C SER A 347 21.84 4.45 -11.32
N THR A 348 21.54 5.20 -10.24
CA THR A 348 20.44 4.93 -9.32
C THR A 348 19.09 5.34 -9.94
N GLY A 349 17.94 5.01 -9.31
CA GLY A 349 16.61 5.32 -9.83
C GLY A 349 16.51 6.76 -10.37
N ALA A 350 15.94 6.92 -11.55
CA ALA A 350 15.82 8.24 -12.18
C ALA A 350 14.58 9.00 -11.69
N TYR A 351 13.43 8.35 -11.61
CA TYR A 351 12.13 8.99 -11.35
C TYR A 351 11.91 10.27 -12.17
N GLY A 352 12.34 10.22 -13.43
CA GLY A 352 12.22 11.36 -14.34
C GLY A 352 10.83 11.46 -14.93
N ASP A 353 10.25 12.66 -14.91
CA ASP A 353 9.00 12.96 -15.54
C ASP A 353 9.16 14.01 -16.64
N GLY A 354 8.53 13.75 -17.78
CA GLY A 354 8.51 14.65 -18.93
C GLY A 354 7.17 15.35 -19.15
N ASN A 355 6.13 14.97 -18.39
CA ASN A 355 4.84 15.65 -18.36
C ASN A 355 4.68 16.33 -17.01
N LEU A 356 4.71 17.64 -16.98
CA LEU A 356 4.66 18.43 -15.75
C LEU A 356 3.28 19.06 -15.49
N ALA A 357 2.29 18.73 -16.33
CA ALA A 357 0.99 19.39 -16.26
C ALA A 357 0.19 18.96 -15.02
N ASP A 358 0.33 17.73 -14.62
CA ASP A 358 -0.36 17.16 -13.48
C ASP A 358 0.27 17.56 -12.13
N GLU A 359 1.60 17.63 -12.03
CA GLU A 359 2.27 18.21 -10.85
C GLU A 359 1.95 19.69 -10.71
N LEU A 360 1.92 20.45 -11.81
CA LEU A 360 1.55 21.86 -11.78
C LEU A 360 0.10 22.06 -11.33
N PHE A 361 -0.80 21.22 -11.82
CA PHE A 361 -2.20 21.23 -11.39
C PHE A 361 -2.32 20.91 -9.90
N TRP A 362 -1.67 19.84 -9.44
CA TRP A 362 -1.69 19.44 -8.03
C TRP A 362 -1.10 20.52 -7.13
N ALA A 363 0.08 21.04 -7.44
CA ALA A 363 0.71 22.13 -6.67
C ALA A 363 -0.17 23.38 -6.60
N LYS A 364 -0.80 23.79 -7.72
CA LYS A 364 -1.73 24.93 -7.74
C LYS A 364 -2.99 24.66 -6.93
N ALA A 365 -3.54 23.44 -6.96
CA ALA A 365 -4.70 23.07 -6.16
C ALA A 365 -4.39 23.17 -4.65
N GLU A 366 -3.28 22.58 -4.22
CA GLU A 366 -2.89 22.59 -2.80
C GLU A 366 -2.54 24.00 -2.30
N THR A 367 -1.80 24.78 -3.08
CA THR A 367 -1.45 26.14 -2.70
C THR A 367 -2.67 27.07 -2.68
N ALA A 368 -3.62 26.89 -3.61
CA ALA A 368 -4.89 27.61 -3.60
C ALA A 368 -5.70 27.32 -2.33
N LEU A 369 -5.80 26.05 -1.93
CA LEU A 369 -6.45 25.62 -0.70
C LEU A 369 -5.72 26.17 0.55
N ALA A 370 -4.39 26.16 0.57
CA ALA A 370 -3.60 26.66 1.69
C ALA A 370 -3.76 28.16 1.91
N HIS A 371 -3.94 28.92 0.83
CA HIS A 371 -4.16 30.38 0.89
C HIS A 371 -5.63 30.78 0.96
N GLY A 372 -6.58 29.84 0.90
CA GLY A 372 -8.01 30.17 0.82
C GLY A 372 -8.38 30.94 -0.47
N THR A 373 -7.59 30.81 -1.53
CA THR A 373 -7.76 31.52 -2.80
C THR A 373 -8.40 30.59 -3.83
N VAL A 374 -9.67 30.85 -4.17
CA VAL A 374 -10.39 30.00 -5.14
C VAL A 374 -9.73 30.09 -6.53
N PRO A 375 -9.41 28.97 -7.16
CA PRO A 375 -8.90 28.96 -8.54
C PRO A 375 -9.88 29.59 -9.53
N ALA A 376 -9.34 30.13 -10.64
CA ALA A 376 -10.15 30.74 -11.69
C ALA A 376 -11.12 29.73 -12.33
N GLU A 377 -12.19 30.26 -12.94
CA GLU A 377 -13.11 29.45 -13.76
C GLU A 377 -12.33 28.72 -14.87
N GLY A 378 -12.69 27.46 -15.10
CA GLY A 378 -11.98 26.60 -16.05
C GLY A 378 -10.74 25.89 -15.49
N PHE A 379 -10.40 26.04 -14.21
CA PHE A 379 -9.21 25.42 -13.62
C PHE A 379 -9.18 23.89 -13.75
N LEU A 380 -10.35 23.24 -13.79
CA LEU A 380 -10.48 21.78 -13.97
C LEU A 380 -10.61 21.34 -15.44
N GLU A 381 -10.62 22.28 -16.40
CA GLU A 381 -10.76 21.93 -17.81
C GLU A 381 -9.55 21.12 -18.31
N GLY A 382 -9.84 19.96 -18.94
CA GLY A 382 -8.82 19.08 -19.49
C GLY A 382 -8.09 18.20 -18.44
N ILE A 383 -8.47 18.32 -17.16
CA ILE A 383 -7.91 17.43 -16.12
C ILE A 383 -8.58 16.06 -16.21
N SER A 384 -7.76 15.02 -16.33
CA SER A 384 -8.20 13.62 -16.37
C SER A 384 -7.96 12.94 -15.03
N THR A 385 -8.90 12.10 -14.62
CA THR A 385 -8.73 11.19 -13.48
C THR A 385 -7.98 9.94 -13.91
N VAL A 386 -6.94 9.59 -13.16
CA VAL A 386 -6.15 8.37 -13.33
C VAL A 386 -5.80 7.80 -11.97
N THR A 387 -5.45 6.52 -11.89
CA THR A 387 -4.89 5.95 -10.67
C THR A 387 -3.60 6.71 -10.32
N PRO A 388 -3.48 7.33 -9.13
CA PRO A 388 -2.30 8.12 -8.78
C PRO A 388 -1.04 7.26 -8.72
N THR A 389 0.03 7.78 -9.27
CA THR A 389 1.39 7.24 -9.16
C THR A 389 2.37 8.40 -8.97
N TRP A 390 3.66 8.10 -8.77
CA TRP A 390 4.68 9.15 -8.60
C TRP A 390 4.80 10.11 -9.80
N ASN A 391 4.35 9.72 -10.98
CA ASN A 391 4.35 10.51 -12.23
C ASN A 391 2.94 10.75 -12.80
N GLN A 392 1.91 10.56 -12.01
CA GLN A 392 0.52 10.85 -12.36
C GLN A 392 -0.21 11.39 -11.12
N SER A 393 -0.06 12.68 -10.86
CA SER A 393 -0.45 13.31 -9.59
C SER A 393 -1.76 14.11 -9.65
N ALA A 394 -2.35 14.34 -10.85
CA ALA A 394 -3.54 15.20 -10.99
C ALA A 394 -4.72 14.77 -10.11
N THR A 395 -4.97 13.46 -9.98
CA THR A 395 -6.07 12.95 -9.15
C THR A 395 -5.90 13.31 -7.67
N LEU A 396 -4.66 13.50 -7.17
CA LEU A 396 -4.39 13.94 -5.80
C LEU A 396 -4.92 15.38 -5.58
N GLY A 397 -4.65 16.27 -6.52
CA GLY A 397 -5.19 17.64 -6.50
C GLY A 397 -6.72 17.68 -6.57
N LEU A 398 -7.32 16.79 -7.38
CA LEU A 398 -8.79 16.65 -7.44
C LEU A 398 -9.37 16.15 -6.11
N ILE A 399 -8.73 15.18 -5.45
CA ILE A 399 -9.16 14.70 -4.13
C ILE A 399 -9.14 15.83 -3.11
N SER A 400 -8.08 16.62 -3.06
CA SER A 400 -7.98 17.74 -2.13
C SER A 400 -9.04 18.82 -2.38
N LEU A 401 -9.30 19.16 -3.64
CA LEU A 401 -10.37 20.10 -4.00
C LEU A 401 -11.76 19.55 -3.69
N ALA A 402 -12.00 18.26 -3.94
CA ALA A 402 -13.28 17.61 -3.64
C ALA A 402 -13.60 17.57 -2.14
N LEU A 403 -12.57 17.49 -1.30
CA LEU A 403 -12.67 17.46 0.16
C LEU A 403 -12.68 18.87 0.80
N ALA A 404 -12.57 19.95 0.01
CA ALA A 404 -12.59 21.32 0.54
C ALA A 404 -13.98 21.65 1.12
N GLU A 405 -14.01 22.05 2.39
CA GLU A 405 -15.25 22.34 3.14
C GLU A 405 -15.57 23.85 3.19
N GLU A 406 -14.63 24.73 2.84
CA GLU A 406 -14.81 26.17 2.86
C GLU A 406 -15.86 26.61 1.83
N GLU A 407 -16.83 27.41 2.25
CA GLU A 407 -17.95 27.88 1.39
C GLU A 407 -17.45 28.54 0.10
N SER A 408 -16.33 29.23 0.14
CA SER A 408 -15.73 29.88 -1.04
C SER A 408 -15.33 28.89 -2.13
N PHE A 409 -14.96 27.65 -1.77
CA PHE A 409 -14.58 26.59 -2.69
C PHE A 409 -15.75 25.72 -3.17
N ALA A 410 -16.98 25.93 -2.68
CA ALA A 410 -18.12 25.04 -2.93
C ALA A 410 -18.34 24.71 -4.42
N GLY A 411 -18.16 25.68 -5.31
CA GLY A 411 -18.36 25.49 -6.76
C GLY A 411 -17.33 24.56 -7.39
N ILE A 412 -16.04 24.72 -7.07
CA ILE A 412 -14.97 23.89 -7.62
C ILE A 412 -14.93 22.53 -6.90
N SER A 413 -15.24 22.51 -5.62
CA SER A 413 -15.34 21.27 -4.82
C SER A 413 -16.40 20.32 -5.40
N GLU A 414 -17.59 20.82 -5.76
CA GLU A 414 -18.64 19.98 -6.37
C GLU A 414 -18.26 19.47 -7.76
N GLN A 415 -17.52 20.25 -8.56
CA GLN A 415 -16.99 19.78 -9.83
C GLN A 415 -15.94 18.69 -9.64
N ALA A 416 -14.99 18.89 -8.73
CA ALA A 416 -13.96 17.89 -8.41
C ALA A 416 -14.57 16.60 -7.82
N LYS A 417 -15.58 16.74 -6.94
CA LYS A 417 -16.36 15.62 -6.40
C LYS A 417 -17.05 14.82 -7.50
N THR A 418 -17.62 15.51 -8.50
CA THR A 418 -18.23 14.84 -9.66
C THR A 418 -17.20 14.00 -10.42
N LEU A 419 -16.00 14.53 -10.68
CA LEU A 419 -14.93 13.82 -11.37
C LEU A 419 -14.44 12.60 -10.57
N ILE A 420 -14.17 12.75 -9.28
CA ILE A 420 -13.73 11.65 -8.42
C ILE A 420 -14.81 10.56 -8.31
N THR A 421 -16.08 10.95 -8.18
CA THR A 421 -17.19 9.99 -8.08
C THR A 421 -17.36 9.22 -9.40
N ALA A 422 -17.29 9.90 -10.54
CA ALA A 422 -17.39 9.28 -11.85
C ALA A 422 -16.23 8.27 -12.07
N PHE A 423 -15.02 8.62 -11.66
CA PHE A 423 -13.87 7.70 -11.74
C PHE A 423 -14.03 6.49 -10.82
N ALA A 424 -14.52 6.70 -9.59
CA ALA A 424 -14.81 5.59 -8.68
C ALA A 424 -15.91 4.67 -9.23
N ASP A 425 -16.92 5.21 -9.92
CA ASP A 425 -17.97 4.41 -10.59
C ASP A 425 -17.39 3.60 -11.76
N GLU A 426 -16.48 4.16 -12.56
CA GLU A 426 -15.75 3.42 -13.59
C GLU A 426 -14.93 2.24 -12.98
N LEU A 427 -14.22 2.49 -11.88
CA LEU A 427 -13.48 1.45 -11.17
C LEU A 427 -14.44 0.38 -10.60
N LEU A 428 -15.60 0.76 -10.09
CA LEU A 428 -16.61 -0.17 -9.62
C LEU A 428 -17.15 -1.07 -10.74
N GLU A 429 -17.43 -0.50 -11.93
CA GLU A 429 -17.88 -1.26 -13.10
C GLU A 429 -16.81 -2.25 -13.57
N LYS A 430 -15.54 -1.83 -13.63
CA LYS A 430 -14.42 -2.71 -13.98
C LYS A 430 -14.28 -3.87 -12.99
N SER A 431 -14.35 -3.60 -11.69
CA SER A 431 -14.25 -4.64 -10.66
C SER A 431 -15.41 -5.64 -10.72
N ALA A 432 -16.62 -5.18 -11.03
CA ALA A 432 -17.79 -6.04 -11.18
C ALA A 432 -17.70 -6.96 -12.43
N ALA A 433 -16.99 -6.53 -13.46
CA ALA A 433 -16.76 -7.32 -14.67
C ALA A 433 -15.59 -8.32 -14.54
N CYS A 434 -14.72 -8.16 -13.53
CA CYS A 434 -13.54 -8.99 -13.34
C CYS A 434 -13.86 -10.20 -12.43
N PRO A 435 -13.57 -11.44 -12.87
CA PRO A 435 -13.75 -12.63 -12.02
C PRO A 435 -12.95 -12.63 -10.71
N TYR A 436 -11.88 -11.85 -10.63
CA TYR A 436 -11.11 -11.62 -9.41
C TYR A 436 -11.52 -10.35 -8.64
N ARG A 437 -12.61 -9.68 -9.08
CA ARG A 437 -13.30 -8.58 -8.40
C ARG A 437 -12.44 -7.32 -8.18
N ILE A 438 -11.39 -7.11 -8.98
CA ILE A 438 -10.55 -5.91 -8.97
C ILE A 438 -10.73 -5.07 -10.23
N SER A 439 -10.38 -3.79 -10.16
CA SER A 439 -10.49 -2.85 -11.28
C SER A 439 -9.24 -2.84 -12.17
N LEU A 440 -8.15 -3.49 -11.74
CA LEU A 440 -6.87 -3.45 -12.43
C LEU A 440 -6.91 -4.31 -13.70
N ASP A 441 -6.57 -3.72 -14.83
CA ASP A 441 -6.52 -4.35 -16.17
C ASP A 441 -5.13 -4.32 -16.80
N TRP A 442 -4.15 -3.70 -16.14
CA TRP A 442 -2.76 -3.63 -16.56
C TRP A 442 -1.79 -3.83 -15.40
N PHE A 443 -0.85 -4.76 -15.55
CA PHE A 443 0.13 -5.11 -14.50
C PHE A 443 1.48 -4.46 -14.80
N ALA A 444 1.67 -3.26 -14.27
CA ALA A 444 2.93 -2.52 -14.31
C ALA A 444 3.81 -2.84 -13.09
N TRP A 445 4.99 -2.25 -13.03
CA TRP A 445 5.83 -2.28 -11.83
C TRP A 445 5.14 -1.53 -10.69
N GLY A 446 4.87 -2.23 -9.57
CA GLY A 446 4.08 -1.71 -8.45
C GLY A 446 2.57 -1.92 -8.57
N SER A 447 2.11 -2.91 -9.37
CA SER A 447 0.68 -3.19 -9.61
C SER A 447 -0.16 -3.39 -8.34
N THR A 448 0.42 -3.86 -7.24
CA THR A 448 -0.27 -3.94 -5.93
C THR A 448 -0.61 -2.56 -5.38
N SER A 449 0.27 -1.59 -5.59
CA SER A 449 0.01 -0.18 -5.24
C SER A 449 -1.13 0.41 -6.05
N ASP A 450 -1.25 0.05 -7.34
CA ASP A 450 -2.37 0.50 -8.18
C ASP A 450 -3.70 0.01 -7.63
N VAL A 451 -3.79 -1.26 -7.20
CA VAL A 451 -4.99 -1.80 -6.53
C VAL A 451 -5.30 -1.01 -5.25
N ALA A 452 -4.30 -0.74 -4.41
CA ALA A 452 -4.49 0.02 -3.18
C ALA A 452 -4.91 1.48 -3.44
N ASN A 453 -4.34 2.15 -4.45
CA ASN A 453 -4.73 3.50 -4.86
C ASN A 453 -6.15 3.55 -5.45
N GLN A 454 -6.55 2.54 -6.23
CA GLN A 454 -7.94 2.42 -6.73
C GLN A 454 -8.93 2.22 -5.57
N ALA A 455 -8.57 1.44 -4.55
CA ALA A 455 -9.37 1.34 -3.33
C ALA A 455 -9.46 2.66 -2.58
N MET A 456 -8.37 3.42 -2.47
CA MET A 456 -8.35 4.76 -1.87
C MET A 456 -9.30 5.72 -2.58
N ILE A 457 -9.33 5.74 -3.91
CA ILE A 457 -10.26 6.56 -4.69
C ILE A 457 -11.72 6.19 -4.37
N LYS A 458 -12.04 4.91 -4.31
CA LYS A 458 -13.38 4.41 -3.94
C LYS A 458 -13.75 4.79 -2.49
N LEU A 459 -12.81 4.74 -1.55
CA LEU A 459 -13.00 5.20 -0.16
C LEU A 459 -13.28 6.70 -0.09
N VAL A 460 -12.53 7.52 -0.84
CA VAL A 460 -12.77 8.96 -0.94
C VAL A 460 -14.16 9.24 -1.54
N ALA A 461 -14.52 8.56 -2.63
CA ALA A 461 -15.85 8.71 -3.23
C ALA A 461 -16.98 8.29 -2.28
N MET A 462 -16.78 7.23 -1.50
CA MET A 462 -17.72 6.81 -0.45
C MET A 462 -17.92 7.91 0.60
N ARG A 463 -16.84 8.54 1.06
CA ARG A 463 -16.91 9.65 2.01
C ARG A 463 -17.61 10.88 1.41
N LEU A 464 -17.27 11.24 0.17
CA LEU A 464 -17.85 12.40 -0.52
C LEU A 464 -19.37 12.25 -0.79
N THR A 465 -19.83 11.03 -1.05
CA THR A 465 -21.22 10.76 -1.42
C THR A 465 -22.07 10.26 -0.25
N GLY A 466 -21.47 9.78 0.83
CA GLY A 466 -22.15 9.06 1.90
C GLY A 466 -22.73 7.70 1.48
N SER A 467 -22.33 7.18 0.32
CA SER A 467 -22.89 5.93 -0.26
C SER A 467 -21.98 4.74 -0.05
N ASN A 468 -22.47 3.70 0.61
CA ASN A 468 -21.74 2.46 0.86
C ASN A 468 -21.64 1.53 -0.38
N ARG A 469 -22.09 1.97 -1.58
CA ARG A 469 -22.08 1.12 -2.78
C ARG A 469 -20.69 0.63 -3.20
N PHE A 470 -19.65 1.35 -2.82
CA PHE A 470 -18.26 1.02 -3.14
C PHE A 470 -17.65 -0.04 -2.20
N MET A 471 -18.23 -0.23 -1.00
CA MET A 471 -17.64 -1.08 0.05
C MET A 471 -17.34 -2.51 -0.41
N PRO A 472 -18.23 -3.22 -1.13
CA PRO A 472 -17.91 -4.58 -1.59
C PRO A 472 -16.70 -4.64 -2.54
N SER A 473 -16.48 -3.59 -3.37
CA SER A 473 -15.33 -3.50 -4.26
C SER A 473 -14.05 -3.12 -3.51
N ILE A 474 -14.14 -2.24 -2.51
CA ILE A 474 -13.02 -1.88 -1.63
C ILE A 474 -12.55 -3.12 -0.84
N GLN A 475 -13.49 -3.90 -0.30
CA GLN A 475 -13.17 -5.15 0.38
C GLN A 475 -12.51 -6.15 -0.57
N ALA A 476 -12.97 -6.25 -1.81
CA ALA A 476 -12.38 -7.13 -2.82
C ALA A 476 -10.94 -6.72 -3.22
N ASP A 477 -10.64 -5.42 -3.32
CA ASP A 477 -9.28 -4.94 -3.52
C ASP A 477 -8.36 -5.35 -2.35
N LEU A 478 -8.83 -5.17 -1.11
CA LEU A 478 -8.08 -5.60 0.07
C LEU A 478 -7.90 -7.12 0.10
N ASP A 479 -8.95 -7.88 -0.19
CA ASP A 479 -8.90 -9.35 -0.25
C ASP A 479 -7.88 -9.82 -1.31
N TRP A 480 -7.83 -9.13 -2.45
CA TRP A 480 -6.86 -9.44 -3.51
C TRP A 480 -5.42 -9.20 -3.04
N LEU A 481 -5.13 -8.08 -2.40
CA LEU A 481 -3.81 -7.79 -1.83
C LEU A 481 -3.41 -8.81 -0.77
N LEU A 482 -4.37 -9.35 -0.02
CA LEU A 482 -4.15 -10.25 1.10
C LEU A 482 -4.33 -11.74 0.76
N GLY A 483 -4.43 -12.11 -0.53
CA GLY A 483 -4.35 -13.51 -0.96
C GLY A 483 -5.44 -14.02 -1.89
N ALA A 484 -6.56 -13.32 -2.07
CA ALA A 484 -7.61 -13.68 -3.02
C ALA A 484 -7.22 -13.29 -4.47
N ASN A 485 -5.99 -13.62 -4.88
CA ASN A 485 -5.41 -13.24 -6.18
C ASN A 485 -4.86 -14.46 -6.94
N PRO A 486 -4.54 -14.33 -8.24
CA PRO A 486 -4.07 -15.46 -9.05
C PRO A 486 -2.80 -16.15 -8.57
N THR A 487 -1.96 -15.48 -7.78
CA THR A 487 -0.72 -16.06 -7.22
C THR A 487 -0.98 -16.76 -5.89
N GLY A 488 -2.03 -16.37 -5.16
CA GLY A 488 -2.33 -16.84 -3.81
C GLY A 488 -1.44 -16.23 -2.72
N TYR A 489 -0.56 -15.26 -3.05
CA TYR A 489 0.25 -14.55 -2.07
C TYR A 489 -0.56 -13.47 -1.34
N CYS A 490 -0.42 -13.41 -0.03
CA CYS A 490 -0.61 -12.17 0.71
C CYS A 490 0.60 -11.29 0.41
N PHE A 491 0.45 -10.22 -0.36
CA PHE A 491 1.56 -9.39 -0.82
C PHE A 491 2.17 -8.49 0.28
N VAL A 492 1.72 -8.64 1.52
CA VAL A 492 2.26 -7.92 2.68
C VAL A 492 3.20 -8.83 3.45
N THR A 493 4.46 -8.41 3.61
CA THR A 493 5.48 -9.18 4.33
C THR A 493 5.10 -9.48 5.77
N GLY A 494 5.34 -10.72 6.21
CA GLY A 494 5.09 -11.17 7.58
C GLY A 494 3.63 -11.50 7.90
N TYR A 495 2.71 -11.41 6.93
CA TYR A 495 1.28 -11.69 7.11
C TYR A 495 0.77 -12.74 6.13
N GLY A 496 -0.28 -13.46 6.57
CA GLY A 496 -0.81 -14.58 5.78
C GLY A 496 -0.03 -15.88 5.96
N THR A 497 -0.50 -16.92 5.29
CA THR A 497 0.13 -18.26 5.28
C THR A 497 1.10 -18.44 4.11
N LEU A 498 0.99 -17.58 3.10
CA LEU A 498 1.89 -17.50 1.95
C LEU A 498 2.16 -16.01 1.70
N SER A 499 3.31 -15.53 2.15
CA SER A 499 3.76 -14.14 2.00
C SER A 499 5.16 -14.08 1.41
N PRO A 500 5.58 -12.90 0.87
CA PRO A 500 6.94 -12.73 0.37
C PRO A 500 7.98 -12.95 1.47
N MET A 501 8.99 -13.76 1.15
CA MET A 501 10.09 -14.09 2.07
C MET A 501 11.45 -13.59 1.58
N HIS A 502 11.58 -13.36 0.27
CA HIS A 502 12.85 -12.99 -0.39
C HIS A 502 12.72 -11.68 -1.14
N ILE A 503 12.28 -10.63 -0.42
CA ILE A 503 12.04 -9.31 -1.02
C ILE A 503 13.34 -8.63 -1.44
N HIS A 504 13.28 -7.83 -2.51
CA HIS A 504 14.37 -6.96 -2.89
C HIS A 504 14.42 -5.73 -1.96
N HIS A 505 15.00 -5.92 -0.79
CA HIS A 505 15.18 -4.89 0.24
C HIS A 505 16.52 -5.15 0.95
N ARG A 506 17.49 -4.26 0.75
CA ARG A 506 18.87 -4.46 1.23
C ARG A 506 18.97 -4.78 2.72
N PRO A 507 18.28 -4.05 3.63
CA PRO A 507 18.31 -4.43 5.05
C PRO A 507 17.82 -5.85 5.30
N SER A 508 16.69 -6.26 4.72
CA SER A 508 16.15 -7.64 4.91
C SER A 508 17.03 -8.73 4.27
N GLY A 509 17.78 -8.41 3.22
CA GLY A 509 18.71 -9.34 2.59
C GLY A 509 20.06 -9.46 3.32
N ALA A 510 20.40 -8.48 4.18
CA ALA A 510 21.72 -8.37 4.81
C ALA A 510 21.73 -8.59 6.34
N ASP A 511 20.57 -8.51 7.02
CA ASP A 511 20.49 -8.55 8.49
C ASP A 511 20.68 -9.95 9.10
N GLY A 512 20.69 -11.00 8.27
CA GLY A 512 20.81 -12.38 8.70
C GLY A 512 19.54 -12.95 9.36
N VAL A 513 18.42 -12.23 9.33
CA VAL A 513 17.10 -12.68 9.78
C VAL A 513 16.39 -13.39 8.62
N PRO A 514 15.91 -14.63 8.79
CA PRO A 514 15.24 -15.34 7.68
C PRO A 514 13.96 -14.67 7.18
N GLU A 515 13.21 -14.01 8.08
CA GLU A 515 11.98 -13.32 7.74
C GLU A 515 12.28 -11.86 7.44
N PRO A 516 11.70 -11.28 6.36
CA PRO A 516 11.88 -9.88 6.04
C PRO A 516 11.21 -8.98 7.09
N VAL A 517 11.54 -7.70 7.07
CA VAL A 517 10.82 -6.67 7.85
C VAL A 517 9.31 -6.77 7.53
N PRO A 518 8.42 -6.88 8.53
CA PRO A 518 6.99 -7.05 8.30
C PRO A 518 6.30 -5.75 7.92
N GLY A 519 5.17 -5.85 7.21
CA GLY A 519 4.30 -4.73 6.89
C GLY A 519 4.61 -4.02 5.58
N PHE A 520 5.58 -4.47 4.81
CA PHE A 520 5.83 -3.94 3.48
C PHE A 520 4.93 -4.57 2.42
N LEU A 521 4.38 -3.75 1.53
CA LEU A 521 3.72 -4.19 0.30
C LEU A 521 4.77 -4.37 -0.79
N VAL A 522 4.89 -5.57 -1.35
CA VAL A 522 5.76 -5.82 -2.51
C VAL A 522 5.06 -5.38 -3.80
N GLY A 523 5.85 -5.08 -4.84
CA GLY A 523 5.36 -4.57 -6.12
C GLY A 523 4.35 -5.46 -6.84
N GLY A 524 4.41 -6.79 -6.62
CA GLY A 524 3.43 -7.74 -7.15
C GLY A 524 3.63 -8.11 -8.63
N PRO A 525 2.61 -8.69 -9.27
CA PRO A 525 2.70 -9.12 -10.65
C PRO A 525 3.07 -7.97 -11.60
N ASN A 526 4.03 -8.23 -12.51
CA ASN A 526 4.53 -7.25 -13.47
C ASN A 526 4.87 -7.93 -14.80
N THR A 527 4.40 -7.37 -15.89
CA THR A 527 4.68 -7.87 -17.26
C THR A 527 6.05 -7.46 -17.78
N VAL A 528 6.66 -6.43 -17.20
CA VAL A 528 7.99 -5.94 -17.60
C VAL A 528 9.06 -6.75 -16.90
N VAL A 529 9.91 -7.44 -17.65
CA VAL A 529 11.03 -8.22 -17.11
C VAL A 529 12.28 -7.36 -17.15
N MET A 530 12.72 -6.87 -15.99
CA MET A 530 13.93 -6.06 -15.82
C MET A 530 14.86 -6.62 -14.73
N ASP A 531 14.75 -7.91 -14.41
CA ASP A 531 15.45 -8.53 -13.28
C ASP A 531 16.90 -8.88 -13.59
N ASP A 532 17.75 -8.86 -12.57
CA ASP A 532 19.17 -9.24 -12.64
C ASP A 532 19.43 -10.71 -12.32
N CYS A 533 18.39 -11.53 -12.26
CA CYS A 533 18.48 -12.94 -11.87
C CYS A 533 19.34 -13.77 -12.81
N GLN A 534 20.26 -14.54 -12.25
CA GLN A 534 21.10 -15.48 -12.97
C GLN A 534 21.02 -16.88 -12.36
N PRO A 535 20.44 -17.88 -13.00
CA PRO A 535 19.77 -17.82 -14.30
C PRO A 535 18.48 -16.98 -14.24
N PRO A 536 17.97 -16.51 -15.41
CA PRO A 536 16.71 -15.75 -15.46
C PRO A 536 15.55 -16.52 -14.80
N VAL A 537 14.77 -15.83 -13.97
CA VAL A 537 13.56 -16.40 -13.36
C VAL A 537 12.49 -16.57 -14.42
N GLN A 538 11.90 -17.77 -14.49
CA GLN A 538 10.74 -18.00 -15.36
C GLN A 538 9.48 -17.47 -14.66
N ARG A 539 8.88 -16.44 -15.23
CA ARG A 539 7.60 -15.92 -14.79
C ARG A 539 6.45 -16.48 -15.63
N SER A 540 5.25 -16.42 -15.10
CA SER A 540 4.04 -16.76 -15.84
C SER A 540 3.88 -15.87 -17.08
N ALA A 541 3.40 -16.46 -18.17
CA ALA A 541 3.00 -15.70 -19.36
C ALA A 541 1.71 -14.88 -19.13
N PHE A 542 0.95 -15.22 -18.09
CA PHE A 542 -0.26 -14.50 -17.71
C PHE A 542 0.11 -13.30 -16.80
N PRO A 543 -0.28 -12.07 -17.18
CA PRO A 543 0.09 -10.85 -16.47
C PRO A 543 -0.16 -10.91 -14.96
N ALA A 544 -1.37 -11.29 -14.55
CA ALA A 544 -1.78 -11.33 -13.14
C ALA A 544 -1.10 -12.42 -12.29
N LYS A 545 -0.29 -13.29 -12.92
CA LYS A 545 0.53 -14.34 -12.29
C LYS A 545 2.03 -14.10 -12.45
N SER A 546 2.44 -13.03 -13.12
CA SER A 546 3.85 -12.73 -13.41
C SER A 546 4.55 -12.13 -12.20
N TYR A 547 4.69 -12.95 -11.15
CA TYR A 547 5.31 -12.63 -9.87
C TYR A 547 6.33 -13.70 -9.48
N SER A 548 7.39 -13.33 -8.78
CA SER A 548 8.38 -14.26 -8.25
C SER A 548 8.92 -13.76 -6.91
N ASP A 549 8.84 -14.61 -5.88
CA ASP A 549 9.38 -14.33 -4.55
C ASP A 549 10.87 -14.70 -4.49
N VAL A 550 11.69 -13.93 -5.20
CA VAL A 550 13.16 -14.02 -5.16
C VAL A 550 13.79 -12.63 -5.14
N GLU A 551 14.85 -12.45 -4.37
CA GLU A 551 15.51 -11.18 -4.13
C GLU A 551 15.94 -10.44 -5.43
N CYS A 552 16.45 -11.18 -6.40
CA CYS A 552 16.90 -10.60 -7.67
C CYS A 552 15.74 -10.16 -8.60
N SER A 553 14.49 -10.55 -8.32
CA SER A 553 13.32 -10.13 -9.10
C SER A 553 12.77 -8.80 -8.59
N TYR A 554 13.59 -7.75 -8.60
CA TYR A 554 13.20 -6.44 -8.09
C TYR A 554 11.96 -5.88 -8.78
N SER A 555 11.75 -6.15 -10.05
CA SER A 555 10.58 -5.64 -10.77
C SER A 555 9.24 -6.23 -10.30
N THR A 556 9.24 -7.29 -9.48
CA THR A 556 8.02 -7.86 -8.86
C THR A 556 8.07 -7.91 -7.34
N ASN A 557 9.26 -8.05 -6.74
CA ASN A 557 9.41 -8.35 -5.32
C ASN A 557 10.15 -7.25 -4.52
N GLU A 558 10.34 -6.07 -5.12
CA GLU A 558 10.81 -4.89 -4.42
C GLU A 558 9.68 -4.31 -3.55
N ILE A 559 10.05 -3.53 -2.55
CA ILE A 559 9.15 -2.70 -1.74
C ILE A 559 9.42 -1.23 -2.07
N ALA A 560 8.44 -0.36 -1.84
CA ALA A 560 8.66 1.08 -1.95
C ALA A 560 7.73 1.86 -1.01
N ILE A 561 8.19 3.02 -0.56
CA ILE A 561 7.43 3.87 0.37
C ILE A 561 6.08 4.31 -0.22
N ASN A 562 6.04 4.64 -1.51
CA ASN A 562 4.82 5.06 -2.21
C ASN A 562 3.83 3.92 -2.45
N TRP A 563 4.27 2.68 -2.47
CA TRP A 563 3.38 1.52 -2.56
C TRP A 563 2.75 1.21 -1.20
N ASN A 564 3.52 1.42 -0.15
CA ASN A 564 3.06 1.15 1.22
C ASN A 564 2.05 2.18 1.72
N ALA A 565 2.13 3.43 1.26
CA ALA A 565 1.23 4.49 1.73
C ALA A 565 -0.26 4.22 1.42
N PRO A 566 -0.68 3.86 0.20
CA PRO A 566 -2.07 3.52 -0.06
C PRO A 566 -2.50 2.21 0.61
N LEU A 567 -1.59 1.26 0.89
CA LEU A 567 -1.89 0.10 1.74
C LEU A 567 -2.23 0.53 3.17
N VAL A 568 -1.43 1.43 3.77
CA VAL A 568 -1.69 1.99 5.11
C VAL A 568 -3.05 2.69 5.12
N PHE A 569 -3.35 3.50 4.11
CA PHE A 569 -4.63 4.18 3.97
C PHE A 569 -5.78 3.17 3.92
N LEU A 570 -5.71 2.16 3.07
CA LEU A 570 -6.74 1.14 2.90
C LEU A 570 -6.94 0.31 4.18
N LEU A 571 -5.86 -0.26 4.73
CA LEU A 571 -5.92 -1.06 5.95
C LEU A 571 -6.45 -0.26 7.13
N GLY A 572 -5.95 0.96 7.34
CA GLY A 572 -6.38 1.81 8.44
C GLY A 572 -7.83 2.26 8.32
N ALA A 573 -8.30 2.59 7.11
CA ALA A 573 -9.71 2.91 6.88
C ALA A 573 -10.60 1.70 7.17
N MET A 574 -10.23 0.50 6.72
CA MET A 574 -10.99 -0.72 6.99
C MET A 574 -10.96 -1.13 8.46
N ASP A 575 -9.84 -0.93 9.16
CA ASP A 575 -9.74 -1.17 10.61
C ASP A 575 -10.53 -0.13 11.42
N HIS A 576 -10.58 1.12 10.97
CA HIS A 576 -11.38 2.19 11.60
C HIS A 576 -12.89 1.95 11.46
N MET A 577 -13.34 1.50 10.29
CA MET A 577 -14.77 1.27 9.99
C MET A 577 -15.34 0.01 10.65
N ARG A 578 -14.77 -0.42 11.78
CA ARG A 578 -15.32 -1.50 12.61
C ARG A 578 -16.74 -1.14 13.04
N PRO A 579 -17.63 -2.13 13.17
CA PRO A 579 -19.00 -1.89 13.66
C PRO A 579 -19.03 -1.42 15.12
#